data_4921057143d5915ed576a0e2d28d6ebc
#
_entry.id   4921057143d5915ed576a0e2d28d6ebc
#
_cell.length_a   1.000
_cell.length_b   1.000
_cell.length_c   1.000
_cell.angle_alpha   90.00
_cell.angle_beta   90.00
_cell.angle_gamma   90.00
#
_symmetry.space_group_name_H-M   'P 1'
#
loop_
_entity.id
_entity.type
_entity.pdbx_description
1 polymer ?
#
loop_
_entity_poly.entity_id
_entity_poly.type
_entity_poly.pdbx_seq_one_letter_code
_entity_poly.pdbx_strand_id
1 'polypeptide(L)'
;MDVIRRLATGRMSEMFGSSMLEHDQFARTLGFHRKAAKVCSKEGEQLTKLQYYARGINYYASNTNLLPLEYYFLWFRFEEWSAEDSAAVYQFIAFLNSHSWAGDLLRYTIAKVMGDSILDVLLPTDPENLPPLTYTISDDELNSQLKG
;
A
#
# COMPACT_ATOMS: atom_id res chain seq x y z
N MET A 1 -6.28 -9.49 -7.01
CA MET A 1 -6.92 -8.91 -5.79
C MET A 1 -6.52 -9.69 -4.54
N ASP A 2 -6.74 -10.99 -4.46
CA ASP A 2 -6.48 -11.79 -3.25
C ASP A 2 -5.01 -11.78 -2.79
N VAL A 3 -4.05 -11.85 -3.72
CA VAL A 3 -2.62 -11.75 -3.41
C VAL A 3 -2.30 -10.42 -2.69
N ILE A 4 -2.82 -9.29 -3.19
CA ILE A 4 -2.57 -7.98 -2.56
C ILE A 4 -3.23 -7.90 -1.17
N ARG A 5 -4.42 -8.50 -0.99
CA ARG A 5 -5.05 -8.62 0.31
C ARG A 5 -4.14 -9.37 1.29
N ARG A 6 -3.61 -10.52 0.88
CA ARG A 6 -2.71 -11.33 1.72
C ARG A 6 -1.39 -10.61 2.02
N LEU A 7 -0.84 -9.87 1.05
CA LEU A 7 0.30 -8.98 1.27
C LEU A 7 -0.01 -7.93 2.36
N ALA A 8 -1.14 -7.25 2.24
CA ALA A 8 -1.54 -6.19 3.18
C ALA A 8 -1.87 -6.73 4.58
N THR A 9 -2.43 -7.93 4.67
CA THR A 9 -2.86 -8.53 5.94
C THR A 9 -1.81 -9.44 6.59
N GLY A 10 -0.67 -9.67 5.93
CA GLY A 10 0.39 -10.54 6.42
C GLY A 10 -0.02 -12.01 6.43
N ARG A 11 -0.53 -12.51 5.31
CA ARG A 11 -1.02 -13.88 5.11
C ARG A 11 -0.43 -14.56 3.87
N MET A 12 0.70 -14.06 3.37
CA MET A 12 1.35 -14.64 2.19
C MET A 12 1.91 -16.04 2.44
N SER A 13 2.31 -16.33 3.67
CA SER A 13 2.81 -17.66 4.05
C SER A 13 1.77 -18.78 3.91
N GLU A 14 0.47 -18.45 3.90
CA GLU A 14 -0.59 -19.43 3.61
C GLU A 14 -0.51 -19.96 2.16
N MET A 15 0.03 -19.16 1.23
CA MET A 15 0.16 -19.52 -0.18
C MET A 15 1.56 -20.03 -0.53
N PHE A 16 2.60 -19.43 0.02
CA PHE A 16 3.99 -19.65 -0.38
C PHE A 16 4.86 -20.26 0.73
N GLY A 17 4.25 -20.65 1.86
CA GLY A 17 4.94 -21.30 2.96
C GLY A 17 5.87 -20.39 3.73
N SER A 18 6.83 -21.01 4.42
CA SER A 18 7.72 -20.33 5.38
C SER A 18 8.59 -19.23 4.79
N SER A 19 8.82 -19.23 3.47
CA SER A 19 9.61 -18.20 2.80
C SER A 19 9.00 -16.79 2.92
N MET A 20 7.70 -16.70 3.19
CA MET A 20 6.97 -15.42 3.33
C MET A 20 6.72 -14.99 4.78
N LEU A 21 7.25 -15.72 5.76
CA LEU A 21 7.01 -15.42 7.18
C LEU A 21 7.54 -14.03 7.59
N GLU A 22 8.71 -13.65 7.13
CA GLU A 22 9.29 -12.32 7.42
C GLU A 22 8.42 -11.20 6.89
N HIS A 23 7.90 -11.37 5.67
CA HIS A 23 6.95 -10.42 5.07
C HIS A 23 5.66 -10.33 5.89
N ASP A 24 5.11 -11.47 6.29
CA ASP A 24 3.88 -11.52 7.08
C ASP A 24 4.07 -10.86 8.46
N GLN A 25 5.20 -11.09 9.10
CA GLN A 25 5.56 -10.45 10.37
C GLN A 25 5.67 -8.92 10.19
N PHE A 26 6.32 -8.48 9.13
CA PHE A 26 6.46 -7.06 8.81
C PHE A 26 5.09 -6.39 8.58
N ALA A 27 4.24 -6.98 7.72
CA ALA A 27 2.90 -6.45 7.44
C ALA A 27 2.02 -6.39 8.70
N ARG A 28 2.08 -7.41 9.56
CA ARG A 28 1.36 -7.46 10.84
C ARG A 28 1.91 -6.44 11.84
N THR A 29 3.21 -6.17 11.83
CA THR A 29 3.83 -5.14 12.66
C THR A 29 3.35 -3.76 12.26
N LEU A 30 3.29 -3.44 10.96
CA LEU A 30 2.72 -2.20 10.44
C LEU A 30 1.21 -2.08 10.72
N GLY A 31 0.51 -3.22 10.80
CA GLY A 31 -0.84 -3.32 11.32
C GLY A 31 -1.91 -2.74 10.40
N PHE A 32 -1.77 -2.87 9.08
CA PHE A 32 -2.75 -2.38 8.10
C PHE A 32 -4.16 -2.94 8.37
N HIS A 33 -4.28 -4.24 8.64
CA HIS A 33 -5.57 -4.86 8.97
C HIS A 33 -6.21 -4.25 10.23
N ARG A 34 -5.43 -4.04 11.30
CA ARG A 34 -5.96 -3.44 12.54
C ARG A 34 -6.41 -1.99 12.34
N LYS A 35 -5.68 -1.24 11.50
CA LYS A 35 -6.07 0.13 11.13
C LYS A 35 -7.33 0.13 10.27
N ALA A 36 -7.43 -0.81 9.32
CA ALA A 36 -8.61 -0.98 8.48
C ALA A 36 -9.86 -1.26 9.30
N ALA A 37 -9.80 -2.17 10.27
CA ALA A 37 -10.90 -2.46 11.18
C ALA A 37 -11.37 -1.21 11.95
N LYS A 38 -10.41 -0.38 12.44
CA LYS A 38 -10.75 0.90 13.10
C LYS A 38 -11.40 1.92 12.16
N VAL A 39 -11.01 1.95 10.89
CA VAL A 39 -11.65 2.82 9.90
C VAL A 39 -13.06 2.35 9.60
N CYS A 40 -13.23 1.05 9.39
CA CYS A 40 -14.52 0.44 9.07
C CYS A 40 -15.49 0.36 10.27
N SER A 41 -15.01 0.55 11.50
CA SER A 41 -15.88 0.64 12.66
C SER A 41 -16.67 1.96 12.75
N LYS A 42 -16.30 2.96 11.94
CA LYS A 42 -17.00 4.24 11.86
C LYS A 42 -18.01 4.20 10.72
N GLU A 43 -19.27 4.45 11.04
CA GLU A 43 -20.30 4.58 10.03
C GLU A 43 -20.09 5.84 9.18
N GLY A 44 -20.42 5.74 7.90
CA GLY A 44 -20.32 6.88 6.98
C GLY A 44 -20.35 6.46 5.52
N GLU A 45 -20.40 7.46 4.63
CA GLU A 45 -20.47 7.28 3.18
C GLU A 45 -19.29 6.45 2.64
N GLN A 46 -18.11 6.63 3.23
CA GLN A 46 -16.89 5.90 2.82
C GLN A 46 -17.04 4.38 3.08
N LEU A 47 -17.54 4.00 4.24
CA LEU A 47 -17.79 2.60 4.55
C LEU A 47 -18.81 2.00 3.58
N THR A 48 -19.86 2.72 3.28
CA THR A 48 -20.89 2.29 2.33
C THR A 48 -20.30 2.02 0.94
N LYS A 49 -19.41 2.89 0.45
CA LYS A 49 -18.71 2.70 -0.82
C LYS A 49 -17.83 1.43 -0.81
N LEU A 50 -17.08 1.20 0.27
CA LEU A 50 -16.25 0.00 0.42
C LEU A 50 -17.10 -1.27 0.48
N GLN A 51 -18.26 -1.22 1.11
CA GLN A 51 -19.21 -2.35 1.16
C GLN A 51 -19.79 -2.67 -0.22
N TYR A 52 -20.17 -1.67 -1.02
CA TYR A 52 -20.62 -1.89 -2.39
C TYR A 52 -19.51 -2.48 -3.27
N TYR A 53 -18.29 -2.01 -3.11
CA TYR A 53 -17.13 -2.55 -3.81
C TYR A 53 -16.90 -4.04 -3.44
N ALA A 54 -16.94 -4.37 -2.16
CA ALA A 54 -16.83 -5.73 -1.67
C ALA A 54 -17.92 -6.65 -2.24
N ARG A 55 -19.18 -6.19 -2.27
CA ARG A 55 -20.29 -6.92 -2.88
C ARG A 55 -20.06 -7.21 -4.37
N GLY A 56 -19.50 -6.24 -5.12
CA GLY A 56 -19.18 -6.44 -6.54
C GLY A 56 -18.14 -7.53 -6.74
N ILE A 57 -17.07 -7.56 -5.92
CA ILE A 57 -16.05 -8.62 -5.98
C ILE A 57 -16.67 -9.98 -5.68
N ASN A 58 -17.44 -10.07 -4.61
CA ASN A 58 -18.06 -11.31 -4.16
C ASN A 58 -19.08 -11.82 -5.18
N TYR A 59 -19.87 -10.93 -5.77
CA TYR A 59 -20.79 -11.28 -6.85
C TYR A 59 -20.06 -11.87 -8.04
N TYR A 60 -18.96 -11.24 -8.50
CA TYR A 60 -18.15 -11.78 -9.59
C TYR A 60 -17.58 -13.15 -9.25
N ALA A 61 -16.97 -13.28 -8.06
CA ALA A 61 -16.36 -14.54 -7.62
C ALA A 61 -17.38 -15.70 -7.52
N SER A 62 -18.62 -15.40 -7.11
CA SER A 62 -19.69 -16.39 -6.98
C SER A 62 -20.33 -16.79 -8.32
N ASN A 63 -20.28 -15.91 -9.33
CA ASN A 63 -20.93 -16.14 -10.62
C ASN A 63 -19.95 -16.51 -11.74
N THR A 64 -18.65 -16.52 -11.48
CA THR A 64 -17.66 -16.94 -12.47
C THR A 64 -17.51 -18.46 -12.47
N ASN A 65 -17.52 -19.06 -13.66
CA ASN A 65 -17.32 -20.49 -13.81
C ASN A 65 -15.85 -20.91 -13.72
N LEU A 66 -14.93 -19.97 -13.93
CA LEU A 66 -13.49 -20.19 -13.92
C LEU A 66 -12.83 -19.10 -13.08
N LEU A 67 -12.29 -19.50 -11.94
CA LEU A 67 -11.38 -18.65 -11.18
C LEU A 67 -10.03 -18.55 -11.91
N PRO A 68 -9.21 -17.51 -11.65
CA PRO A 68 -7.85 -17.44 -12.14
C PRO A 68 -7.06 -18.71 -11.87
N LEU A 69 -6.13 -19.06 -12.78
CA LEU A 69 -5.38 -20.31 -12.71
C LEU A 69 -4.59 -20.48 -11.40
N GLU A 70 -4.21 -19.39 -10.78
CA GLU A 70 -3.49 -19.37 -9.50
C GLU A 70 -4.25 -20.11 -8.40
N TYR A 71 -5.57 -20.04 -8.37
CA TYR A 71 -6.39 -20.74 -7.37
C TYR A 71 -6.29 -22.27 -7.52
N TYR A 72 -6.14 -22.76 -8.74
CA TYR A 72 -6.00 -24.18 -9.02
C TYR A 72 -4.59 -24.69 -8.75
N PHE A 73 -3.56 -23.91 -9.08
CA PHE A 73 -2.17 -24.31 -8.86
C PHE A 73 -1.76 -24.23 -7.39
N LEU A 74 -2.25 -23.25 -6.64
CA LEU A 74 -1.88 -23.02 -5.25
C LEU A 74 -2.84 -23.68 -4.27
N TRP A 75 -3.86 -24.39 -4.75
CA TRP A 75 -4.82 -25.17 -3.96
C TRP A 75 -5.51 -24.37 -2.85
N PHE A 76 -5.76 -23.09 -3.05
CA PHE A 76 -6.53 -22.30 -2.10
C PHE A 76 -7.86 -21.84 -2.69
N ARG A 77 -8.78 -21.48 -1.78
CA ARG A 77 -10.13 -21.03 -2.14
C ARG A 77 -10.21 -19.51 -2.00
N PHE A 78 -11.05 -18.91 -2.83
CA PHE A 78 -11.42 -17.52 -2.66
C PHE A 78 -12.16 -17.36 -1.33
N GLU A 79 -11.69 -16.45 -0.51
CA GLU A 79 -12.35 -16.02 0.71
C GLU A 79 -13.20 -14.79 0.41
N GLU A 80 -14.36 -14.69 1.03
CA GLU A 80 -15.24 -13.55 0.85
C GLU A 80 -14.50 -12.24 1.13
N TRP A 81 -14.71 -11.26 0.26
CA TRP A 81 -14.06 -9.95 0.35
C TRP A 81 -14.90 -9.03 1.24
N SER A 82 -14.25 -8.39 2.20
CA SER A 82 -14.85 -7.43 3.11
C SER A 82 -14.49 -5.97 2.79
N ALA A 83 -15.20 -5.02 3.38
CA ALA A 83 -14.84 -3.61 3.35
C ALA A 83 -13.47 -3.36 4.01
N GLU A 84 -13.16 -4.12 5.06
CA GLU A 84 -11.89 -4.05 5.78
C GLU A 84 -10.72 -4.49 4.88
N ASP A 85 -10.91 -5.50 4.04
CA ASP A 85 -9.90 -5.93 3.07
C ASP A 85 -9.55 -4.80 2.10
N SER A 86 -10.56 -4.11 1.58
CA SER A 86 -10.36 -2.95 0.72
C SER A 86 -9.60 -1.83 1.43
N ALA A 87 -9.96 -1.53 2.67
CA ALA A 87 -9.29 -0.51 3.47
C ALA A 87 -7.84 -0.90 3.81
N ALA A 88 -7.56 -2.18 4.09
CA ALA A 88 -6.22 -2.68 4.34
C ALA A 88 -5.34 -2.59 3.08
N VAL A 89 -5.87 -3.00 1.92
CA VAL A 89 -5.20 -2.89 0.63
C VAL A 89 -4.88 -1.44 0.28
N TYR A 90 -5.84 -0.52 0.48
CA TYR A 90 -5.61 0.90 0.26
C TYR A 90 -4.44 1.43 1.10
N GLN A 91 -4.41 1.13 2.39
CA GLN A 91 -3.34 1.54 3.28
C GLN A 91 -1.98 0.93 2.89
N PHE A 92 -1.96 -0.33 2.47
CA PHE A 92 -0.76 -0.98 1.99
C PHE A 92 -0.22 -0.31 0.72
N ILE A 93 -1.07 -0.01 -0.26
CA ILE A 93 -0.68 0.72 -1.48
C ILE A 93 -0.16 2.12 -1.14
N ALA A 94 -0.81 2.83 -0.22
CA ALA A 94 -0.34 4.13 0.25
C ALA A 94 1.04 4.03 0.90
N PHE A 95 1.29 2.99 1.69
CA PHE A 95 2.61 2.71 2.26
C PHE A 95 3.67 2.43 1.19
N LEU A 96 3.35 1.61 0.18
CA LEU A 96 4.27 1.32 -0.93
C LEU A 96 4.65 2.59 -1.73
N ASN A 97 3.74 3.55 -1.82
CA ASN A 97 4.00 4.84 -2.47
C ASN A 97 4.70 5.86 -1.54
N SER A 98 4.88 5.54 -0.28
CA SER A 98 5.63 6.37 0.67
C SER A 98 7.11 6.01 0.62
N HIS A 99 7.85 6.62 -0.30
CA HIS A 99 9.26 6.29 -0.55
C HIS A 99 10.22 6.75 0.56
N SER A 100 9.81 7.67 1.43
CA SER A 100 10.70 8.29 2.44
C SER A 100 10.87 7.46 3.73
N TRP A 101 10.00 6.49 4.02
CA TRP A 101 9.97 5.82 5.32
C TRP A 101 11.30 5.17 5.73
N ALA A 102 12.02 4.55 4.78
CA ALA A 102 13.30 3.92 5.05
C ALA A 102 14.39 4.98 5.35
N GLY A 103 14.37 6.10 4.62
CA GLY A 103 15.23 7.25 4.88
C GLY A 103 14.95 7.89 6.24
N ASP A 104 13.68 8.06 6.58
CA ASP A 104 13.26 8.62 7.87
C ASP A 104 13.66 7.71 9.03
N LEU A 105 13.53 6.40 8.88
CA LEU A 105 13.99 5.42 9.87
C LEU A 105 15.51 5.45 10.03
N LEU A 106 16.25 5.55 8.93
CA LEU A 106 17.70 5.68 8.94
C LEU A 106 18.12 6.99 9.66
N ARG A 107 17.49 8.12 9.32
CA ARG A 107 17.71 9.40 9.98
C ARG A 107 17.44 9.31 11.48
N TYR A 108 16.32 8.76 11.87
CA TYR A 108 15.98 8.55 13.28
C TYR A 108 17.02 7.68 14.01
N THR A 109 17.48 6.61 13.37
CA THR A 109 18.48 5.70 13.95
C THR A 109 19.83 6.40 14.13
N ILE A 110 20.29 7.15 13.13
CA ILE A 110 21.53 7.93 13.20
C ILE A 110 21.43 8.99 14.28
N ALA A 111 20.34 9.75 14.33
CA ALA A 111 20.11 10.78 15.35
C ALA A 111 20.20 10.20 16.76
N LYS A 112 19.56 9.03 16.97
CA LYS A 112 19.51 8.38 18.27
C LYS A 112 20.86 7.83 18.75
N VAL A 113 21.69 7.36 17.81
CA VAL A 113 22.99 6.70 18.13
C VAL A 113 24.13 7.71 18.14
N MET A 114 24.15 8.66 17.21
CA MET A 114 25.28 9.54 16.93
C MET A 114 24.99 11.03 17.22
N GLY A 115 23.75 11.38 17.50
CA GLY A 115 23.31 12.76 17.72
C GLY A 115 22.92 13.51 16.45
N ASP A 116 22.10 14.55 16.60
CA ASP A 116 21.50 15.31 15.49
C ASP A 116 22.54 16.06 14.63
N SER A 117 23.65 16.49 15.23
CA SER A 117 24.71 17.22 14.52
C SER A 117 25.41 16.42 13.42
N ILE A 118 25.35 15.09 13.48
CA ILE A 118 25.93 14.20 12.47
C ILE A 118 24.97 13.99 11.30
N LEU A 119 23.67 14.15 11.53
CA LEU A 119 22.66 14.02 10.47
C LEU A 119 22.90 15.00 9.31
N ASP A 120 23.19 16.26 9.62
CA ASP A 120 23.41 17.30 8.61
C ASP A 120 24.67 17.03 7.76
N VAL A 121 25.64 16.32 8.32
CA VAL A 121 26.87 15.93 7.62
C VAL A 121 26.66 14.68 6.75
N LEU A 122 25.99 13.66 7.28
CA LEU A 122 25.83 12.38 6.61
C LEU A 122 24.65 12.37 5.60
N LEU A 123 23.59 13.09 5.94
CA LEU A 123 22.36 13.16 5.14
C LEU A 123 21.91 14.62 5.02
N PRO A 124 22.68 15.48 4.35
CA PRO A 124 22.33 16.88 4.24
C PRO A 124 20.96 17.03 3.60
N THR A 125 20.07 17.70 4.32
CA THR A 125 18.83 18.23 3.80
C THR A 125 19.11 19.65 3.37
N ASP A 126 19.42 19.86 2.11
CA ASP A 126 19.51 21.20 1.56
C ASP A 126 18.25 21.49 0.73
N PRO A 127 17.23 22.11 1.34
CA PRO A 127 16.01 22.46 0.63
C PRO A 127 16.22 23.60 -0.39
N GLU A 128 17.32 24.35 -0.28
CA GLU A 128 17.59 25.48 -1.17
C GLU A 128 18.25 25.05 -2.50
N ASN A 129 18.91 23.89 -2.53
CA ASN A 129 19.60 23.38 -3.72
C ASN A 129 18.87 22.23 -4.44
N LEU A 130 17.71 21.81 -3.97
CA LEU A 130 16.87 20.90 -4.75
C LEU A 130 16.24 21.67 -5.91
N PRO A 131 16.42 21.21 -7.15
CA PRO A 131 15.71 21.82 -8.27
C PRO A 131 14.21 21.75 -7.97
N PRO A 132 13.46 22.82 -8.29
CA PRO A 132 12.02 22.84 -8.02
C PRO A 132 11.38 21.62 -8.66
N LEU A 133 10.70 20.78 -7.85
CA LEU A 133 9.96 19.60 -8.29
C LEU A 133 8.74 19.94 -9.16
N THR A 134 8.50 21.22 -9.38
CA THR A 134 7.47 21.73 -10.28
C THR A 134 8.09 22.00 -11.64
N TYR A 135 7.96 21.04 -12.54
CA TYR A 135 8.06 21.31 -13.96
C TYR A 135 6.84 22.18 -14.33
N THR A 136 7.01 23.47 -14.33
CA THR A 136 6.03 24.40 -14.89
C THR A 136 6.15 24.31 -16.40
N ILE A 137 5.26 23.54 -17.01
CA ILE A 137 5.05 23.60 -18.46
C ILE A 137 4.59 25.03 -18.73
N SER A 138 5.36 25.79 -19.51
CA SER A 138 4.92 27.11 -19.95
C SER A 138 3.68 26.95 -20.84
N ASP A 139 2.75 27.91 -20.78
CA ASP A 139 1.55 27.87 -21.62
C ASP A 139 1.88 27.79 -23.13
N ASP A 140 3.03 28.25 -23.54
CA ASP A 140 3.53 28.15 -24.92
C ASP A 140 3.94 26.70 -25.29
N GLU A 141 4.55 25.95 -24.39
CA GLU A 141 4.86 24.53 -24.60
C GLU A 141 3.62 23.65 -24.62
N LEU A 142 2.66 23.94 -23.76
CA LEU A 142 1.36 23.25 -23.73
C LEU A 142 0.59 23.46 -25.04
N ASN A 143 0.56 24.71 -25.54
CA ASN A 143 -0.11 25.06 -26.80
C ASN A 143 0.59 24.49 -28.04
N SER A 144 1.91 24.24 -28.00
CA SER A 144 2.64 23.61 -29.09
C SER A 144 2.36 22.11 -29.19
N GLN A 145 2.13 21.43 -28.07
CA GLN A 145 1.79 19.99 -28.04
C GLN A 145 0.32 19.70 -28.39
N LEU A 146 -0.57 20.66 -28.19
CA LEU A 146 -2.01 20.53 -28.53
C LEU A 146 -2.33 20.82 -30.01
N LYS A 147 -1.37 21.34 -30.78
CA LYS A 147 -1.54 21.69 -32.20
C LYS A 147 -0.89 20.71 -33.19
N GLY A 148 -0.27 19.65 -32.74
CA GLY A 148 0.30 18.56 -33.52
C GLY A 148 -0.55 17.31 -33.45
#